data_b64ac6a4ba2deb9ba6f2ff8743d913fa
#
_entry.id   b64ac6a4ba2deb9ba6f2ff8743d913fa
#
_cell.length_a   1.000
_cell.length_b   1.000
_cell.length_c   1.000
_cell.angle_alpha   90.00
_cell.angle_beta   90.00
_cell.angle_gamma   90.00
#
_symmetry.space_group_name_H-M   'P 1'
#
loop_
_entity.id
_entity.type
_entity.pdbx_description
1 polymer ?
#
loop_
_entity_poly.entity_id
_entity_poly.type
_entity_poly.pdbx_seq_one_letter_code
_entity_poly.pdbx_strand_id
1 'polypeptide(L)'
;MLLDDATSLYEGDLRRLTRIIRAAITFFGLLLLVIIAFAGWSANKTATDIERALVENALNQSIAAVLNGQKSVAWWDEAVTNTADGALNLDFADAEFGIYLTETYGHNEIFVLDARDRPIYAYKDGERASPQVYTERQAVIAPIVAEARRGASSSLRARSDEFGRAQMSYKILSRAVVGVITIIPNVDLSLLETPSKLLVSVSYINEEFISKIARALLLPDLKLTPEPVQKSGVYVEPFTGDDGKVDGYLSWTTRKPGQVLLTIILPLVACGGIATGFLSNHMFRRLKRASDELTQREARARHAAKHDALSGLPNRQHLIEELDA
;
A
#
# COMPACT_ATOMS: atom_id res chain seq x y z
N MET A 1 -73.36 -5.18 -7.06
CA MET A 1 -72.44 -5.21 -8.20
C MET A 1 -71.42 -4.11 -8.17
N LEU A 2 -71.73 -2.82 -8.07
CA LEU A 2 -70.70 -1.72 -8.03
C LEU A 2 -69.82 -1.65 -6.74
N LEU A 3 -70.30 -2.16 -5.61
CA LEU A 3 -69.56 -2.17 -4.33
C LEU A 3 -68.59 -3.35 -4.20
N ASP A 4 -68.88 -4.49 -4.84
CA ASP A 4 -67.98 -5.63 -4.89
C ASP A 4 -66.79 -5.35 -5.80
N ASP A 5 -66.93 -4.60 -6.84
CA ASP A 5 -65.86 -4.17 -7.75
C ASP A 5 -64.91 -3.17 -7.07
N ALA A 6 -65.42 -2.25 -6.25
CA ALA A 6 -64.61 -1.28 -5.51
C ALA A 6 -63.76 -1.92 -4.41
N THR A 7 -64.28 -2.96 -3.71
CA THR A 7 -63.50 -3.70 -2.68
C THR A 7 -62.43 -4.58 -3.29
N SER A 8 -62.69 -5.20 -4.44
CA SER A 8 -61.74 -6.02 -5.17
C SER A 8 -60.57 -5.19 -5.74
N LEU A 9 -60.85 -3.98 -6.24
CA LEU A 9 -59.86 -3.01 -6.70
C LEU A 9 -58.95 -2.55 -5.54
N TYR A 10 -59.51 -2.21 -4.38
CA TYR A 10 -58.78 -1.77 -3.20
C TYR A 10 -57.85 -2.87 -2.64
N GLU A 11 -58.33 -4.12 -2.58
CA GLU A 11 -57.45 -5.25 -2.19
C GLU A 11 -56.32 -5.52 -3.17
N GLY A 12 -56.55 -5.35 -4.48
CA GLY A 12 -55.56 -5.48 -5.53
C GLY A 12 -54.42 -4.46 -5.38
N ASP A 13 -54.79 -3.21 -5.12
CA ASP A 13 -53.84 -2.11 -4.94
C ASP A 13 -53.04 -2.23 -3.64
N LEU A 14 -53.64 -2.67 -2.53
CA LEU A 14 -52.97 -2.91 -1.27
C LEU A 14 -51.91 -4.04 -1.40
N ARG A 15 -52.23 -5.10 -2.12
CA ARG A 15 -51.31 -6.21 -2.42
C ARG A 15 -50.15 -5.76 -3.33
N ARG A 16 -50.41 -4.89 -4.29
CA ARG A 16 -49.38 -4.28 -5.16
C ARG A 16 -48.44 -3.39 -4.36
N LEU A 17 -48.98 -2.48 -3.55
CA LEU A 17 -48.21 -1.57 -2.71
C LEU A 17 -47.29 -2.36 -1.73
N THR A 18 -47.85 -3.39 -1.08
CA THR A 18 -47.08 -4.25 -0.17
C THR A 18 -45.91 -4.97 -0.88
N ARG A 19 -46.12 -5.45 -2.12
CA ARG A 19 -45.07 -6.06 -2.93
C ARG A 19 -43.97 -5.07 -3.29
N ILE A 20 -44.35 -3.86 -3.70
CA ILE A 20 -43.42 -2.78 -4.05
C ILE A 20 -42.57 -2.37 -2.83
N ILE A 21 -43.20 -2.18 -1.67
CA ILE A 21 -42.49 -1.82 -0.43
C ILE A 21 -41.52 -2.92 -0.02
N ARG A 22 -41.92 -4.19 -0.07
CA ARG A 22 -41.02 -5.32 0.24
C ARG A 22 -39.84 -5.40 -0.74
N ALA A 23 -40.12 -5.25 -2.03
CA ALA A 23 -39.06 -5.26 -3.05
C ALA A 23 -38.10 -4.10 -2.84
N ALA A 24 -38.57 -2.90 -2.50
CA ALA A 24 -37.73 -1.75 -2.20
C ALA A 24 -36.85 -1.99 -0.96
N ILE A 25 -37.41 -2.48 0.15
CA ILE A 25 -36.67 -2.79 1.38
C ILE A 25 -35.58 -3.84 1.09
N THR A 26 -35.90 -4.91 0.35
CA THR A 26 -34.95 -5.94 -0.02
C THR A 26 -33.85 -5.39 -0.92
N PHE A 27 -34.20 -4.59 -1.92
CA PHE A 27 -33.25 -3.96 -2.84
C PHE A 27 -32.30 -3.03 -2.12
N PHE A 28 -32.80 -2.13 -1.28
CA PHE A 28 -31.94 -1.21 -0.51
C PHE A 28 -31.09 -1.96 0.51
N GLY A 29 -31.59 -3.01 1.14
CA GLY A 29 -30.82 -3.86 2.04
C GLY A 29 -29.65 -4.55 1.32
N LEU A 30 -29.92 -5.15 0.16
CA LEU A 30 -28.86 -5.76 -0.67
C LEU A 30 -27.86 -4.73 -1.18
N LEU A 31 -28.33 -3.56 -1.62
CA LEU A 31 -27.45 -2.48 -2.07
C LEU A 31 -26.50 -2.02 -0.95
N LEU A 32 -27.03 -1.87 0.27
CA LEU A 32 -26.21 -1.49 1.44
C LEU A 32 -25.13 -2.55 1.74
N LEU A 33 -25.47 -3.83 1.68
CA LEU A 33 -24.50 -4.93 1.86
C LEU A 33 -23.40 -4.89 0.79
N VAL A 34 -23.74 -4.63 -0.47
CA VAL A 34 -22.77 -4.49 -1.55
C VAL A 34 -21.86 -3.29 -1.32
N ILE A 35 -22.40 -2.15 -0.89
CA ILE A 35 -21.62 -0.94 -0.59
C ILE A 35 -20.62 -1.22 0.54
N ILE A 36 -21.06 -1.87 1.63
CA ILE A 36 -20.18 -2.19 2.77
C ILE A 36 -19.07 -3.18 2.35
N ALA A 37 -19.42 -4.21 1.57
CA ALA A 37 -18.47 -5.18 1.05
C ALA A 37 -17.41 -4.50 0.15
N PHE A 38 -17.86 -3.64 -0.75
CA PHE A 38 -16.98 -2.87 -1.63
C PHE A 38 -16.08 -1.90 -0.85
N ALA A 39 -16.63 -1.18 0.14
CA ALA A 39 -15.87 -0.26 0.98
C ALA A 39 -14.78 -1.00 1.79
N GLY A 40 -15.09 -2.17 2.36
CA GLY A 40 -14.13 -2.99 3.08
C GLY A 40 -13.02 -3.54 2.18
N TRP A 41 -13.38 -4.02 0.99
CA TRP A 41 -12.40 -4.46 -0.01
C TRP A 41 -11.50 -3.30 -0.47
N SER A 42 -12.10 -2.17 -0.82
CA SER A 42 -11.39 -0.96 -1.26
C SER A 42 -10.42 -0.44 -0.20
N ALA A 43 -10.87 -0.38 1.08
CA ALA A 43 -10.02 0.04 2.19
C ALA A 43 -8.78 -0.87 2.36
N ASN A 44 -8.96 -2.19 2.25
CA ASN A 44 -7.84 -3.14 2.32
C ASN A 44 -6.87 -2.97 1.15
N LYS A 45 -7.39 -2.80 -0.07
CA LYS A 45 -6.56 -2.58 -1.26
C LYS A 45 -5.76 -1.30 -1.13
N THR A 46 -6.40 -0.19 -0.80
CA THR A 46 -5.74 1.11 -0.63
C THR A 46 -4.67 1.06 0.46
N ALA A 47 -4.92 0.37 1.59
CA ALA A 47 -3.92 0.20 2.65
C ALA A 47 -2.67 -0.55 2.12
N THR A 48 -2.86 -1.63 1.37
CA THR A 48 -1.75 -2.38 0.77
C THR A 48 -0.95 -1.53 -0.23
N ASP A 49 -1.63 -0.76 -1.10
CA ASP A 49 -0.98 0.10 -2.08
C ASP A 49 -0.16 1.22 -1.40
N ILE A 50 -0.68 1.79 -0.30
CA ILE A 50 0.04 2.77 0.51
C ILE A 50 1.26 2.14 1.20
N GLU A 51 1.13 0.97 1.83
CA GLU A 51 2.24 0.27 2.48
C GLU A 51 3.34 -0.05 1.48
N ARG A 52 2.98 -0.53 0.28
CA ARG A 52 3.93 -0.76 -0.82
C ARG A 52 4.71 0.50 -1.16
N ALA A 53 4.03 1.61 -1.42
CA ALA A 53 4.67 2.88 -1.74
C ALA A 53 5.57 3.40 -0.60
N LEU A 54 5.17 3.20 0.66
CA LEU A 54 5.99 3.56 1.82
C LEU A 54 7.27 2.72 1.91
N VAL A 55 7.19 1.40 1.69
CA VAL A 55 8.36 0.51 1.68
C VAL A 55 9.31 0.89 0.55
N GLU A 56 8.81 1.10 -0.66
CA GLU A 56 9.61 1.52 -1.82
C GLU A 56 10.29 2.87 -1.57
N ASN A 57 9.56 3.86 -1.09
CA ASN A 57 10.11 5.19 -0.77
C ASN A 57 11.17 5.12 0.35
N ALA A 58 10.93 4.35 1.40
CA ALA A 58 11.89 4.20 2.50
C ALA A 58 13.17 3.48 2.06
N LEU A 59 13.04 2.48 1.18
CA LEU A 59 14.18 1.81 0.57
C LEU A 59 15.01 2.80 -0.26
N ASN A 60 14.38 3.54 -1.17
CA ASN A 60 15.04 4.54 -2.00
C ASN A 60 15.69 5.65 -1.16
N GLN A 61 15.02 6.09 -0.11
CA GLN A 61 15.56 7.09 0.81
C GLN A 61 16.79 6.56 1.58
N SER A 62 16.75 5.30 2.00
CA SER A 62 17.88 4.65 2.68
C SER A 62 19.09 4.49 1.76
N ILE A 63 18.85 4.12 0.49
CA ILE A 63 19.89 4.07 -0.55
C ILE A 63 20.48 5.46 -0.78
N ALA A 64 19.63 6.47 -0.92
CA ALA A 64 20.07 7.86 -1.10
C ALA A 64 20.89 8.36 0.09
N ALA A 65 20.55 7.96 1.33
CA ALA A 65 21.33 8.32 2.53
C ALA A 65 22.74 7.72 2.48
N VAL A 66 22.88 6.44 2.08
CA VAL A 66 24.17 5.79 1.86
C VAL A 66 25.03 6.59 0.84
N LEU A 67 24.44 6.90 -0.31
CA LEU A 67 25.14 7.63 -1.37
C LEU A 67 25.52 9.07 -0.95
N ASN A 68 24.66 9.75 -0.21
CA ASN A 68 24.95 11.08 0.33
C ASN A 68 26.08 11.04 1.38
N GLY A 69 26.13 9.97 2.19
CA GLY A 69 27.26 9.75 3.11
C GLY A 69 28.59 9.67 2.37
N GLN A 70 28.64 8.88 1.29
CA GLN A 70 29.84 8.77 0.46
C GLN A 70 30.23 10.14 -0.15
N LYS A 71 29.24 10.93 -0.60
CA LYS A 71 29.46 12.25 -1.16
C LYS A 71 30.04 13.22 -0.12
N SER A 72 29.60 13.17 1.15
CA SER A 72 30.04 14.11 2.19
C SER A 72 31.53 14.02 2.50
N VAL A 73 32.13 12.85 2.32
CA VAL A 73 33.57 12.64 2.57
C VAL A 73 34.42 12.68 1.29
N ALA A 74 33.82 12.52 0.12
CA ALA A 74 34.56 12.54 -1.14
C ALA A 74 34.71 13.95 -1.73
N TRP A 75 33.80 14.87 -1.42
CA TRP A 75 33.80 16.24 -1.90
C TRP A 75 34.28 17.19 -0.82
N TRP A 76 35.58 17.14 -0.60
CA TRP A 76 36.23 17.85 0.49
C TRP A 76 37.72 18.05 0.20
N ASP A 77 38.27 19.24 0.48
CA ASP A 77 39.67 19.58 0.21
C ASP A 77 40.63 18.67 0.96
N GLU A 78 40.31 18.35 2.22
CA GLU A 78 41.12 17.42 3.03
C GLU A 78 41.12 15.98 2.47
N ALA A 79 40.01 15.55 1.82
CA ALA A 79 39.98 14.25 1.17
C ALA A 79 40.99 14.18 0.00
N VAL A 80 41.13 15.25 -0.77
CA VAL A 80 42.10 15.32 -1.85
C VAL A 80 43.51 15.36 -1.32
N THR A 81 43.80 16.22 -0.33
CA THR A 81 45.16 16.38 0.24
C THR A 81 45.66 15.15 0.97
N ASN A 82 44.76 14.49 1.75
CA ASN A 82 45.14 13.28 2.51
C ASN A 82 45.15 11.99 1.66
N THR A 83 44.70 12.05 0.41
CA THR A 83 44.82 10.95 -0.55
C THR A 83 45.82 11.21 -1.67
N ALA A 84 46.60 12.30 -1.60
CA ALA A 84 47.57 12.69 -2.64
C ALA A 84 48.55 11.55 -2.98
N ASP A 85 49.04 11.51 -4.23
CA ASP A 85 49.93 10.46 -4.70
C ASP A 85 51.22 10.37 -3.87
N GLY A 86 51.49 9.17 -3.34
CA GLY A 86 52.64 8.87 -2.50
C GLY A 86 52.53 9.36 -1.06
N ALA A 87 51.41 9.98 -0.66
CA ALA A 87 51.20 10.56 0.68
C ALA A 87 49.81 10.20 1.28
N LEU A 88 49.30 9.00 1.01
CA LEU A 88 48.05 8.55 1.60
C LEU A 88 48.15 8.54 3.14
N ASN A 89 47.36 9.42 3.77
CA ASN A 89 47.23 9.47 5.22
C ASN A 89 46.23 8.37 5.67
N LEU A 90 46.80 7.28 6.20
CA LEU A 90 46.01 6.12 6.61
C LEU A 90 45.11 6.41 7.81
N ASP A 91 45.51 7.27 8.73
CA ASP A 91 44.72 7.60 9.92
C ASP A 91 43.51 8.45 9.52
N PHE A 92 43.67 9.37 8.57
CA PHE A 92 42.58 10.11 7.98
C PHE A 92 41.61 9.17 7.22
N ALA A 93 42.16 8.28 6.38
CA ALA A 93 41.35 7.36 5.58
C ALA A 93 40.54 6.40 6.47
N ASP A 94 41.12 5.91 7.58
CA ASP A 94 40.43 5.08 8.54
C ASP A 94 39.29 5.86 9.24
N ALA A 95 39.58 7.10 9.69
CA ALA A 95 38.59 7.89 10.41
C ALA A 95 37.41 8.29 9.50
N GLU A 96 37.70 8.90 8.34
CA GLU A 96 36.70 9.54 7.50
C GLU A 96 36.06 8.60 6.47
N PHE A 97 36.85 7.74 5.83
CA PHE A 97 36.32 6.80 4.87
C PHE A 97 35.89 5.48 5.53
N GLY A 98 36.72 4.94 6.42
CA GLY A 98 36.47 3.67 7.10
C GLY A 98 35.38 3.78 8.15
N ILE A 99 35.69 4.32 9.30
CA ILE A 99 34.85 4.33 10.50
C ILE A 99 33.60 5.16 10.28
N TYR A 100 33.75 6.42 9.83
CA TYR A 100 32.60 7.33 9.69
C TYR A 100 31.56 6.81 8.72
N LEU A 101 31.96 6.33 7.53
CA LEU A 101 30.99 5.79 6.56
C LEU A 101 30.36 4.48 7.05
N THR A 102 31.11 3.63 7.74
CA THR A 102 30.60 2.36 8.26
C THR A 102 29.61 2.60 9.40
N GLU A 103 29.99 3.37 10.42
CA GLU A 103 29.17 3.56 11.61
C GLU A 103 27.96 4.48 11.37
N THR A 104 28.14 5.53 10.56
CA THR A 104 27.08 6.53 10.34
C THR A 104 26.10 6.13 9.23
N TYR A 105 26.61 5.58 8.13
CA TYR A 105 25.81 5.30 6.92
C TYR A 105 25.68 3.81 6.59
N GLY A 106 26.39 2.92 7.28
CA GLY A 106 26.26 1.47 7.11
C GLY A 106 26.97 0.93 5.87
N HIS A 107 28.08 1.57 5.44
CA HIS A 107 28.93 1.00 4.39
C HIS A 107 29.67 -0.22 4.92
N ASN A 108 29.76 -1.27 4.11
CA ASN A 108 30.39 -2.53 4.50
C ASN A 108 31.80 -2.70 3.94
N GLU A 109 32.01 -2.27 2.69
CA GLU A 109 33.32 -2.31 2.04
C GLU A 109 33.60 -0.94 1.41
N ILE A 110 34.78 -0.40 1.62
CA ILE A 110 35.19 0.91 1.13
C ILE A 110 36.59 0.79 0.52
N PHE A 111 36.74 1.36 -0.67
CA PHE A 111 38.02 1.36 -1.40
C PHE A 111 38.32 2.75 -1.92
N VAL A 112 39.59 3.13 -1.90
CA VAL A 112 40.08 4.29 -2.64
C VAL A 112 40.93 3.78 -3.80
N LEU A 113 40.58 4.25 -5.01
CA LEU A 113 41.29 3.92 -6.23
C LEU A 113 42.10 5.12 -6.71
N ASP A 114 43.32 4.88 -7.18
CA ASP A 114 44.19 5.89 -7.78
C ASP A 114 43.68 6.31 -9.20
N ALA A 115 44.40 7.20 -9.84
CA ALA A 115 44.13 7.68 -11.19
C ALA A 115 44.16 6.55 -12.27
N ARG A 116 44.73 5.40 -11.96
CA ARG A 116 44.82 4.21 -12.83
C ARG A 116 43.93 3.07 -12.40
N ASP A 117 42.92 3.38 -11.57
CA ASP A 117 41.94 2.42 -11.01
C ASP A 117 42.58 1.31 -10.15
N ARG A 118 43.75 1.53 -9.60
CA ARG A 118 44.39 0.61 -8.69
C ARG A 118 43.97 0.92 -7.25
N PRO A 119 43.64 -0.08 -6.43
CA PRO A 119 43.28 0.15 -5.05
C PRO A 119 44.49 0.59 -4.22
N ILE A 120 44.41 1.74 -3.55
CA ILE A 120 45.44 2.28 -2.64
C ILE A 120 44.99 2.19 -1.18
N TYR A 121 43.71 2.02 -0.93
CA TYR A 121 43.13 1.84 0.41
C TYR A 121 41.95 0.88 0.35
N ALA A 122 41.75 0.11 1.42
CA ALA A 122 40.59 -0.73 1.63
C ALA A 122 40.20 -0.76 3.12
N TYR A 123 38.89 -0.73 3.36
CA TYR A 123 38.29 -0.92 4.67
C TYR A 123 37.11 -1.90 4.52
N LYS A 124 37.08 -2.92 5.37
CA LYS A 124 36.07 -3.97 5.28
C LYS A 124 35.80 -4.56 6.66
N ASP A 125 34.56 -4.88 6.94
CA ASP A 125 34.10 -5.53 8.17
C ASP A 125 34.56 -4.78 9.45
N GLY A 126 34.63 -3.44 9.39
CA GLY A 126 34.99 -2.59 10.51
C GLY A 126 36.52 -2.42 10.72
N GLU A 127 37.35 -2.91 9.81
CA GLU A 127 38.80 -2.86 9.92
C GLU A 127 39.48 -2.44 8.61
N ARG A 128 40.69 -1.83 8.72
CA ARG A 128 41.53 -1.61 7.55
C ARG A 128 41.98 -2.95 6.97
N ALA A 129 41.70 -3.13 5.69
CA ALA A 129 42.03 -4.34 4.94
C ALA A 129 43.16 -4.10 3.93
N SER A 130 43.72 -5.20 3.42
CA SER A 130 44.64 -5.10 2.29
C SER A 130 43.92 -4.60 1.03
N PRO A 131 44.48 -3.61 0.28
CA PRO A 131 43.90 -3.14 -0.96
C PRO A 131 43.60 -4.25 -2.00
N GLN A 132 44.31 -5.38 -1.91
CA GLN A 132 44.11 -6.53 -2.79
C GLN A 132 42.72 -7.16 -2.67
N VAL A 133 41.98 -6.96 -1.56
CA VAL A 133 40.60 -7.42 -1.36
C VAL A 133 39.68 -6.85 -2.45
N TYR A 134 39.98 -5.67 -3.01
CA TYR A 134 39.28 -5.10 -4.15
C TYR A 134 39.20 -6.03 -5.36
N THR A 135 40.24 -6.85 -5.58
CA THR A 135 40.34 -7.77 -6.74
C THR A 135 39.14 -8.75 -6.76
N GLU A 136 38.65 -9.15 -5.59
CA GLU A 136 37.49 -10.04 -5.48
C GLU A 136 36.18 -9.37 -6.02
N ARG A 137 36.14 -8.06 -5.93
CA ARG A 137 34.96 -7.25 -6.37
C ARG A 137 35.15 -6.59 -7.73
N GLN A 138 36.35 -6.59 -8.26
CA GLN A 138 36.72 -5.81 -9.45
C GLN A 138 35.82 -6.10 -10.64
N ALA A 139 35.48 -7.34 -10.90
CA ALA A 139 34.62 -7.71 -12.04
C ALA A 139 33.23 -7.04 -11.98
N VAL A 140 32.67 -6.87 -10.79
CA VAL A 140 31.37 -6.25 -10.56
C VAL A 140 31.48 -4.71 -10.54
N ILE A 141 32.55 -4.18 -9.97
CA ILE A 141 32.74 -2.73 -9.76
C ILE A 141 33.29 -2.03 -11.00
N ALA A 142 34.13 -2.68 -11.82
CA ALA A 142 34.79 -2.05 -12.97
C ALA A 142 33.84 -1.37 -13.98
N PRO A 143 32.66 -1.90 -14.32
CA PRO A 143 31.72 -1.19 -15.19
C PRO A 143 31.24 0.14 -14.60
N ILE A 144 31.02 0.20 -13.27
CA ILE A 144 30.55 1.39 -12.56
C ILE A 144 31.69 2.42 -12.44
N VAL A 145 32.91 1.96 -12.20
CA VAL A 145 34.12 2.79 -12.22
C VAL A 145 34.30 3.45 -13.61
N ALA A 146 34.16 2.68 -14.67
CA ALA A 146 34.26 3.21 -16.04
C ALA A 146 33.17 4.24 -16.35
N GLU A 147 31.96 4.07 -15.79
CA GLU A 147 30.86 5.02 -15.91
C GLU A 147 31.20 6.32 -15.14
N ALA A 148 31.65 6.24 -13.89
CA ALA A 148 32.06 7.38 -13.10
C ALA A 148 33.21 8.16 -13.75
N ARG A 149 34.21 7.47 -14.35
CA ARG A 149 35.29 8.10 -15.11
C ARG A 149 34.81 8.88 -16.33
N ARG A 150 33.83 8.33 -17.06
CA ARG A 150 33.23 9.04 -18.21
C ARG A 150 32.43 10.26 -17.78
N GLY A 151 31.67 10.15 -16.69
CA GLY A 151 30.93 11.25 -16.09
C GLY A 151 31.87 12.39 -15.66
N ALA A 152 32.94 12.08 -14.91
CA ALA A 152 33.92 13.05 -14.49
C ALA A 152 34.60 13.78 -15.68
N SER A 153 34.95 13.06 -16.73
CA SER A 153 35.57 13.65 -17.93
C SER A 153 34.62 14.59 -18.67
N SER A 154 33.33 14.33 -18.72
CA SER A 154 32.33 15.17 -19.36
C SER A 154 32.06 16.45 -18.55
N SER A 155 31.98 16.36 -17.22
CA SER A 155 31.73 17.47 -16.31
C SER A 155 32.87 18.50 -16.28
N LEU A 156 34.10 18.02 -16.30
CA LEU A 156 35.29 18.87 -16.39
C LEU A 156 35.30 19.72 -17.67
N ARG A 157 34.71 19.22 -18.76
CA ARG A 157 34.58 19.96 -20.03
C ARG A 157 33.43 20.96 -20.02
N ALA A 158 32.36 20.70 -19.31
CA ALA A 158 31.11 21.48 -19.38
C ALA A 158 31.11 22.78 -18.58
N ARG A 159 32.04 22.99 -17.61
CA ARG A 159 32.11 24.18 -16.72
C ARG A 159 30.75 24.61 -16.14
N SER A 160 29.87 23.68 -15.81
CA SER A 160 28.51 24.01 -15.39
C SER A 160 28.25 23.63 -13.93
N ASP A 161 27.21 24.26 -13.34
CA ASP A 161 26.69 23.97 -11.98
C ASP A 161 26.26 22.52 -11.76
N GLU A 162 26.26 21.71 -12.80
CA GLU A 162 26.07 20.24 -12.76
C GLU A 162 27.34 19.46 -12.35
N PHE A 163 28.45 20.15 -12.07
CA PHE A 163 29.73 19.57 -11.69
C PHE A 163 29.60 18.50 -10.59
N GLY A 164 28.65 18.68 -9.68
CA GLY A 164 28.43 17.76 -8.59
C GLY A 164 27.60 16.50 -8.93
N ARG A 165 26.79 16.50 -9.99
CA ARG A 165 25.88 15.36 -10.30
C ARG A 165 26.52 14.32 -11.23
N ALA A 166 27.35 14.75 -12.14
CA ALA A 166 27.94 13.87 -13.16
C ALA A 166 29.16 13.06 -12.66
N GLN A 167 29.57 13.21 -11.41
CA GLN A 167 30.78 12.57 -10.86
C GLN A 167 30.49 11.35 -9.97
N MET A 168 29.23 11.02 -9.78
CA MET A 168 28.80 9.88 -9.00
C MET A 168 28.04 8.90 -9.88
N SER A 169 28.44 7.63 -9.84
CA SER A 169 27.73 6.52 -10.45
C SER A 169 27.41 5.48 -9.39
N TYR A 170 26.25 4.90 -9.43
CA TYR A 170 25.91 3.80 -8.52
C TYR A 170 25.05 2.75 -9.23
N LYS A 171 25.06 1.53 -8.70
CA LYS A 171 24.16 0.44 -9.10
C LYS A 171 23.77 -0.40 -7.91
N ILE A 172 22.59 -0.96 -7.99
CA ILE A 172 22.08 -1.97 -7.06
C ILE A 172 22.27 -3.32 -7.76
N LEU A 173 23.16 -4.15 -7.21
CA LEU A 173 23.52 -5.45 -7.78
C LEU A 173 23.61 -6.49 -6.65
N SER A 174 22.98 -7.63 -6.83
CA SER A 174 23.08 -8.76 -5.88
C SER A 174 22.86 -8.34 -4.42
N ARG A 175 21.85 -7.56 -4.14
CA ARG A 175 21.52 -7.00 -2.82
C ARG A 175 22.62 -6.08 -2.24
N ALA A 176 23.35 -5.41 -3.08
CA ALA A 176 24.31 -4.42 -2.65
C ALA A 176 24.13 -3.11 -3.42
N VAL A 177 24.23 -2.00 -2.73
CA VAL A 177 24.38 -0.66 -3.33
C VAL A 177 25.89 -0.46 -3.54
N VAL A 178 26.30 -0.39 -4.78
CA VAL A 178 27.69 -0.08 -5.16
C VAL A 178 27.75 1.36 -5.63
N GLY A 179 28.38 2.23 -4.86
CA GLY A 179 28.58 3.65 -5.19
C GLY A 179 30.04 3.90 -5.59
N VAL A 180 30.24 4.68 -6.64
CA VAL A 180 31.54 5.16 -7.10
C VAL A 180 31.46 6.66 -7.29
N ILE A 181 32.31 7.40 -6.60
CA ILE A 181 32.35 8.86 -6.64
C ILE A 181 33.78 9.35 -6.79
N THR A 182 33.99 10.44 -7.52
CA THR A 182 35.28 11.11 -7.61
C THR A 182 35.60 11.88 -6.33
N ILE A 183 36.84 11.74 -5.85
CA ILE A 183 37.35 12.58 -4.77
C ILE A 183 37.79 13.91 -5.39
N ILE A 184 37.13 15.01 -4.98
CA ILE A 184 37.37 16.33 -5.53
C ILE A 184 37.33 17.40 -4.43
N PRO A 185 38.03 18.51 -4.61
CA PRO A 185 37.98 19.60 -3.66
C PRO A 185 36.60 20.31 -3.74
N ASN A 186 36.17 20.86 -2.61
CA ASN A 186 34.93 21.64 -2.52
C ASN A 186 35.13 23.16 -2.50
N VAL A 187 36.34 23.62 -2.11
CA VAL A 187 36.65 25.05 -2.00
C VAL A 187 37.87 25.41 -2.86
N ASP A 188 38.99 24.75 -2.67
CA ASP A 188 40.22 25.04 -3.39
C ASP A 188 40.37 24.22 -4.68
N LEU A 189 39.88 24.78 -5.79
CA LEU A 189 39.95 24.12 -7.10
C LEU A 189 41.38 23.89 -7.62
N SER A 190 42.41 24.51 -7.01
CA SER A 190 43.79 24.26 -7.38
C SER A 190 44.26 22.85 -6.97
N LEU A 191 43.54 22.21 -6.03
CA LEU A 191 43.77 20.85 -5.60
C LEU A 191 43.19 19.79 -6.54
N LEU A 192 42.44 20.20 -7.60
CA LEU A 192 41.79 19.27 -8.48
C LEU A 192 42.81 18.45 -9.30
N GLU A 193 42.86 17.16 -9.01
CA GLU A 193 43.67 16.19 -9.76
C GLU A 193 42.92 15.68 -11.00
N THR A 194 43.63 15.45 -12.10
CA THR A 194 43.08 14.90 -13.34
C THR A 194 43.95 13.79 -13.88
N PRO A 195 43.51 12.53 -13.90
CA PRO A 195 42.24 12.00 -13.37
C PRO A 195 42.18 11.99 -11.85
N SER A 196 41.03 12.36 -11.28
CA SER A 196 40.79 12.35 -9.84
C SER A 196 40.81 10.92 -9.29
N LYS A 197 41.09 10.75 -8.01
CA LYS A 197 40.90 9.48 -7.31
C LYS A 197 39.40 9.15 -7.17
N LEU A 198 39.08 7.88 -6.96
CA LEU A 198 37.74 7.41 -6.77
C LEU A 198 37.57 6.82 -5.38
N LEU A 199 36.49 7.19 -4.72
CA LEU A 199 35.98 6.52 -3.55
C LEU A 199 34.88 5.54 -4.00
N VAL A 200 35.10 4.26 -3.75
CA VAL A 200 34.16 3.17 -4.04
C VAL A 200 33.62 2.65 -2.72
N SER A 201 32.32 2.46 -2.63
CA SER A 201 31.71 1.83 -1.47
C SER A 201 30.70 0.77 -1.85
N VAL A 202 30.56 -0.23 -1.01
CA VAL A 202 29.57 -1.30 -1.11
C VAL A 202 28.79 -1.33 0.20
N SER A 203 27.47 -1.19 0.10
CA SER A 203 26.55 -1.34 1.24
C SER A 203 25.58 -2.47 0.96
N TYR A 204 25.58 -3.49 1.82
CA TYR A 204 24.70 -4.63 1.63
C TYR A 204 23.27 -4.32 2.10
N ILE A 205 22.30 -4.64 1.25
CA ILE A 205 20.88 -4.66 1.60
C ILE A 205 20.60 -5.98 2.33
N ASN A 206 21.11 -6.05 3.55
CA ASN A 206 21.02 -7.22 4.43
C ASN A 206 19.85 -7.08 5.43
N GLU A 207 19.77 -8.02 6.35
CA GLU A 207 18.73 -8.04 7.37
C GLU A 207 18.78 -6.80 8.29
N GLU A 208 19.96 -6.29 8.60
CA GLU A 208 20.14 -5.08 9.40
C GLU A 208 19.59 -3.85 8.67
N PHE A 209 19.93 -3.69 7.39
CA PHE A 209 19.44 -2.61 6.54
C PHE A 209 17.91 -2.62 6.46
N ILE A 210 17.31 -3.79 6.20
CA ILE A 210 15.85 -3.93 6.14
C ILE A 210 15.20 -3.71 7.51
N SER A 211 15.83 -4.14 8.61
CA SER A 211 15.29 -3.94 9.95
C SER A 211 15.20 -2.45 10.36
N LYS A 212 16.12 -1.61 9.86
CA LYS A 212 16.07 -0.14 10.06
C LYS A 212 14.80 0.43 9.38
N ILE A 213 14.54 0.02 8.14
CA ILE A 213 13.33 0.41 7.40
C ILE A 213 12.06 -0.13 8.09
N ALA A 214 12.07 -1.39 8.50
CA ALA A 214 10.96 -2.04 9.20
C ALA A 214 10.54 -1.28 10.47
N ARG A 215 11.53 -0.84 11.27
CA ARG A 215 11.27 -0.02 12.46
C ARG A 215 10.72 1.36 12.12
N ALA A 216 11.28 2.02 11.12
CA ALA A 216 10.84 3.36 10.70
C ALA A 216 9.39 3.36 10.19
N LEU A 217 8.98 2.29 9.50
CA LEU A 217 7.63 2.12 8.97
C LEU A 217 6.64 1.44 9.92
N LEU A 218 7.10 1.00 11.11
CA LEU A 218 6.31 0.18 12.04
C LEU A 218 5.77 -1.10 11.38
N LEU A 219 6.59 -1.74 10.55
CA LEU A 219 6.35 -3.02 9.89
C LEU A 219 7.35 -4.06 10.42
N PRO A 220 7.16 -4.59 11.64
CA PRO A 220 8.17 -5.39 12.34
C PRO A 220 8.51 -6.71 11.65
N ASP A 221 7.65 -7.19 10.77
CA ASP A 221 7.82 -8.42 10.00
C ASP A 221 8.25 -8.19 8.54
N LEU A 222 8.62 -6.95 8.17
CA LEU A 222 9.26 -6.66 6.90
C LEU A 222 10.60 -7.38 6.80
N LYS A 223 10.75 -8.22 5.79
CA LYS A 223 11.94 -9.06 5.54
C LYS A 223 12.28 -9.10 4.05
N LEU A 224 13.56 -9.32 3.78
CA LEU A 224 14.06 -9.65 2.45
C LEU A 224 14.46 -11.14 2.43
N THR A 225 13.72 -11.95 1.68
CA THR A 225 13.94 -13.40 1.58
C THR A 225 14.43 -13.80 0.18
N PRO A 226 15.21 -14.88 0.03
CA PRO A 226 15.63 -15.37 -1.29
C PRO A 226 14.47 -15.92 -2.12
N GLU A 227 13.45 -16.45 -1.48
CA GLU A 227 12.28 -17.05 -2.11
C GLU A 227 10.99 -16.34 -1.67
N PRO A 228 9.94 -16.33 -2.52
CA PRO A 228 8.68 -15.70 -2.18
C PRO A 228 7.96 -16.43 -1.04
N VAL A 229 7.52 -15.70 -0.03
CA VAL A 229 6.78 -16.25 1.12
C VAL A 229 5.34 -16.55 0.72
N GLN A 230 4.94 -17.82 0.74
CA GLN A 230 3.56 -18.25 0.47
C GLN A 230 2.76 -18.33 1.78
N LYS A 231 2.24 -17.20 2.25
CA LYS A 231 1.41 -17.14 3.46
C LYS A 231 0.24 -16.18 3.25
N SER A 232 -0.95 -16.60 3.67
CA SER A 232 -2.14 -15.73 3.59
C SER A 232 -1.96 -14.47 4.44
N GLY A 233 -2.25 -13.30 3.85
CA GLY A 233 -2.13 -12.01 4.52
C GLY A 233 -0.74 -11.38 4.46
N VAL A 234 0.23 -12.05 3.87
CA VAL A 234 1.55 -11.51 3.58
C VAL A 234 1.56 -10.97 2.15
N TYR A 235 2.01 -9.74 1.99
CA TYR A 235 2.30 -9.15 0.70
C TYR A 235 3.75 -9.48 0.33
N VAL A 236 3.98 -9.75 -0.95
CA VAL A 236 5.30 -10.14 -1.46
C VAL A 236 5.60 -9.31 -2.70
N GLU A 237 6.70 -8.59 -2.69
CA GLU A 237 7.20 -7.77 -3.80
C GLU A 237 8.57 -8.28 -4.25
N PRO A 238 8.82 -8.53 -5.54
CA PRO A 238 10.16 -8.87 -6.01
C PRO A 238 11.10 -7.67 -5.84
N PHE A 239 12.27 -7.91 -5.26
CA PHE A 239 13.36 -6.97 -5.19
C PHE A 239 14.29 -7.19 -6.38
N THR A 240 14.34 -6.23 -7.30
CA THR A 240 15.08 -6.33 -8.55
C THR A 240 16.24 -5.36 -8.57
N GLY A 241 17.43 -5.86 -8.89
CA GLY A 241 18.60 -5.03 -9.10
C GLY A 241 18.57 -4.29 -10.45
N ASP A 242 19.55 -3.38 -10.64
CA ASP A 242 19.68 -2.59 -11.89
C ASP A 242 20.08 -3.46 -13.10
N ASP A 243 20.51 -4.69 -12.88
CA ASP A 243 20.74 -5.68 -13.94
C ASP A 243 19.46 -6.42 -14.41
N GLY A 244 18.32 -6.07 -13.81
CA GLY A 244 17.01 -6.66 -14.12
C GLY A 244 16.77 -8.02 -13.49
N LYS A 245 17.70 -8.53 -12.66
CA LYS A 245 17.51 -9.80 -11.96
C LYS A 245 16.77 -9.60 -10.65
N VAL A 246 15.94 -10.59 -10.33
CA VAL A 246 15.29 -10.66 -9.02
C VAL A 246 16.29 -11.20 -8.00
N ASP A 247 16.76 -10.34 -7.13
CA ASP A 247 17.74 -10.67 -6.09
C ASP A 247 17.10 -11.18 -4.79
N GLY A 248 15.78 -11.10 -4.69
CA GLY A 248 15.01 -11.57 -3.54
C GLY A 248 13.59 -11.04 -3.55
N TYR A 249 12.93 -11.20 -2.42
CA TYR A 249 11.52 -10.79 -2.24
C TYR A 249 11.37 -10.06 -0.92
N LEU A 250 10.87 -8.84 -0.98
CA LEU A 250 10.39 -8.11 0.18
C LEU A 250 9.03 -8.67 0.59
N SER A 251 8.85 -8.98 1.84
CA SER A 251 7.59 -9.52 2.35
C SER A 251 7.22 -8.89 3.69
N TRP A 252 5.93 -8.58 3.88
CA TRP A 252 5.38 -8.06 5.15
C TRP A 252 3.90 -8.40 5.28
N THR A 253 3.41 -8.43 6.52
CA THR A 253 1.98 -8.62 6.79
C THR A 253 1.23 -7.32 6.55
N THR A 254 0.26 -7.33 5.64
CA THR A 254 -0.53 -6.14 5.31
C THR A 254 -1.56 -5.83 6.39
N ARG A 255 -1.74 -4.56 6.69
CA ARG A 255 -2.86 -4.07 7.51
C ARG A 255 -4.16 -4.18 6.71
N LYS A 256 -5.19 -4.70 7.34
CA LYS A 256 -6.51 -4.89 6.73
C LYS A 256 -7.59 -4.08 7.45
N PRO A 257 -7.58 -2.73 7.34
CA PRO A 257 -8.53 -1.88 8.04
C PRO A 257 -9.98 -2.16 7.66
N GLY A 258 -10.22 -2.61 6.43
CA GLY A 258 -11.54 -3.01 5.95
C GLY A 258 -12.03 -4.34 6.53
N GLN A 259 -11.20 -5.10 7.25
CA GLN A 259 -11.61 -6.39 7.81
C GLN A 259 -12.72 -6.24 8.85
N VAL A 260 -12.71 -5.17 9.65
CA VAL A 260 -13.78 -4.86 10.60
C VAL A 260 -15.11 -4.66 9.90
N LEU A 261 -15.12 -3.98 8.75
CA LEU A 261 -16.33 -3.81 7.92
C LEU A 261 -16.86 -5.16 7.43
N LEU A 262 -15.98 -6.05 6.98
CA LEU A 262 -16.35 -7.32 6.37
C LEU A 262 -16.73 -8.37 7.42
N THR A 263 -16.06 -8.42 8.57
CA THR A 263 -16.26 -9.49 9.57
C THR A 263 -17.26 -9.12 10.66
N ILE A 264 -17.48 -7.86 10.97
CA ILE A 264 -18.37 -7.39 12.02
C ILE A 264 -19.57 -6.64 11.45
N ILE A 265 -19.33 -5.57 10.70
CA ILE A 265 -20.40 -4.67 10.26
C ILE A 265 -21.30 -5.34 9.21
N LEU A 266 -20.70 -6.02 8.23
CA LEU A 266 -21.47 -6.68 7.17
C LEU A 266 -22.44 -7.75 7.71
N PRO A 267 -22.02 -8.71 8.57
CA PRO A 267 -22.95 -9.67 9.17
C PRO A 267 -24.00 -9.00 10.07
N LEU A 268 -23.63 -7.97 10.83
CA LEU A 268 -24.55 -7.24 11.71
C LEU A 268 -25.68 -6.59 10.89
N VAL A 269 -25.33 -5.92 9.80
CA VAL A 269 -26.31 -5.29 8.87
C VAL A 269 -27.17 -6.37 8.19
N ALA A 270 -26.58 -7.49 7.80
CA ALA A 270 -27.30 -8.61 7.22
C ALA A 270 -28.34 -9.18 8.20
N CYS A 271 -27.94 -9.43 9.46
CA CYS A 271 -28.86 -9.88 10.51
C CYS A 271 -29.97 -8.85 10.79
N GLY A 272 -29.63 -7.57 10.87
CA GLY A 272 -30.60 -6.48 11.02
C GLY A 272 -31.59 -6.43 9.87
N GLY A 273 -31.14 -6.59 8.64
CA GLY A 273 -31.98 -6.66 7.44
C GLY A 273 -32.95 -7.85 7.46
N ILE A 274 -32.45 -9.03 7.84
CA ILE A 274 -33.28 -10.25 8.01
C ILE A 274 -34.34 -10.03 9.08
N ALA A 275 -33.96 -9.47 10.25
CA ALA A 275 -34.87 -9.20 11.35
C ALA A 275 -35.95 -8.18 10.93
N THR A 276 -35.57 -7.12 10.23
CA THR A 276 -36.49 -6.10 9.71
C THR A 276 -37.45 -6.71 8.69
N GLY A 277 -36.96 -7.57 7.80
CA GLY A 277 -37.79 -8.30 6.84
C GLY A 277 -38.80 -9.23 7.52
N PHE A 278 -38.40 -9.93 8.56
CA PHE A 278 -39.27 -10.81 9.36
C PHE A 278 -40.35 -10.00 10.09
N LEU A 279 -39.95 -8.90 10.76
CA LEU A 279 -40.87 -8.03 11.49
C LEU A 279 -41.90 -7.38 10.54
N SER A 280 -41.45 -6.89 9.41
CA SER A 280 -42.29 -6.33 8.36
C SER A 280 -43.32 -7.37 7.87
N ASN A 281 -42.87 -8.61 7.58
CA ASN A 281 -43.79 -9.67 7.15
C ASN A 281 -44.81 -10.03 8.24
N HIS A 282 -44.39 -10.07 9.51
CA HIS A 282 -45.29 -10.31 10.64
C HIS A 282 -46.35 -9.22 10.77
N MET A 283 -45.93 -7.95 10.65
CA MET A 283 -46.80 -6.79 10.73
C MET A 283 -47.84 -6.72 9.59
N PHE A 284 -47.39 -7.00 8.36
CA PHE A 284 -48.32 -7.11 7.22
C PHE A 284 -49.33 -8.22 7.36
N ARG A 285 -48.95 -9.38 7.92
CA ARG A 285 -49.91 -10.46 8.19
C ARG A 285 -50.95 -10.08 9.23
N ARG A 286 -50.57 -9.32 10.29
CA ARG A 286 -51.48 -8.79 11.28
C ARG A 286 -52.46 -7.76 10.68
N LEU A 287 -51.92 -6.84 9.89
CA LEU A 287 -52.73 -5.81 9.21
C LEU A 287 -53.79 -6.42 8.29
N LYS A 288 -53.36 -7.44 7.52
CA LYS A 288 -54.32 -8.16 6.67
C LYS A 288 -55.42 -8.83 7.45
N ARG A 289 -55.10 -9.54 8.55
CA ARG A 289 -56.15 -10.17 9.39
C ARG A 289 -57.14 -9.16 9.98
N ALA A 290 -56.64 -8.01 10.47
CA ALA A 290 -57.47 -6.95 10.99
C ALA A 290 -58.39 -6.36 9.90
N SER A 291 -57.86 -6.17 8.68
CA SER A 291 -58.66 -5.72 7.54
C SER A 291 -59.74 -6.74 7.17
N ASP A 292 -59.41 -8.03 7.10
CA ASP A 292 -60.33 -9.12 6.79
C ASP A 292 -61.46 -9.20 7.83
N GLU A 293 -61.11 -9.02 9.14
CA GLU A 293 -62.08 -8.97 10.24
C GLU A 293 -63.06 -7.77 10.13
N LEU A 294 -62.50 -6.59 9.79
CA LEU A 294 -63.35 -5.38 9.60
C LEU A 294 -64.31 -5.56 8.45
N THR A 295 -63.84 -6.07 7.32
CA THR A 295 -64.70 -6.35 6.15
C THR A 295 -65.81 -7.36 6.47
N GLN A 296 -65.49 -8.41 7.25
CA GLN A 296 -66.48 -9.39 7.70
C GLN A 296 -67.50 -8.76 8.67
N ARG A 297 -67.06 -7.91 9.61
CA ARG A 297 -67.95 -7.19 10.54
C ARG A 297 -68.91 -6.24 9.78
N GLU A 298 -68.38 -5.50 8.80
CA GLU A 298 -69.20 -4.65 7.94
C GLU A 298 -70.21 -5.45 7.14
N ALA A 299 -69.81 -6.58 6.53
CA ALA A 299 -70.71 -7.43 5.78
C ALA A 299 -71.83 -8.01 6.67
N ARG A 300 -71.49 -8.44 7.90
CA ARG A 300 -72.50 -8.91 8.88
C ARG A 300 -73.42 -7.79 9.33
N ALA A 301 -72.87 -6.60 9.61
CA ALA A 301 -73.68 -5.45 9.99
C ALA A 301 -74.66 -5.02 8.85
N ARG A 302 -74.16 -5.00 7.62
CA ARG A 302 -75.00 -4.73 6.43
C ARG A 302 -76.10 -5.81 6.24
N HIS A 303 -75.75 -7.07 6.44
CA HIS A 303 -76.70 -8.16 6.35
C HIS A 303 -77.79 -8.04 7.43
N ALA A 304 -77.36 -7.79 8.69
CA ALA A 304 -78.34 -7.56 9.80
C ALA A 304 -79.22 -6.32 9.62
N ALA A 305 -78.69 -5.26 8.98
CA ALA A 305 -79.46 -4.05 8.67
C ALA A 305 -80.48 -4.27 7.59
N LYS A 306 -80.27 -5.25 6.69
CA LYS A 306 -81.14 -5.52 5.54
C LYS A 306 -82.11 -6.73 5.71
N HIS A 307 -81.85 -7.58 6.76
CA HIS A 307 -82.63 -8.79 6.98
C HIS A 307 -83.20 -8.83 8.40
N ASP A 308 -84.35 -9.46 8.57
CA ASP A 308 -84.95 -9.70 9.89
C ASP A 308 -84.25 -10.83 10.61
N ALA A 309 -83.89 -10.58 11.90
CA ALA A 309 -83.08 -11.49 12.71
C ALA A 309 -83.73 -12.84 13.08
N LEU A 310 -85.03 -12.93 13.00
CA LEU A 310 -85.85 -14.10 13.32
C LEU A 310 -86.19 -14.97 12.09
N SER A 311 -86.51 -14.36 11.00
CA SER A 311 -86.97 -15.04 9.77
C SER A 311 -85.88 -15.19 8.72
N GLY A 312 -84.76 -14.42 8.80
CA GLY A 312 -83.74 -14.36 7.77
C GLY A 312 -84.17 -13.73 6.44
N LEU A 313 -85.39 -13.26 6.37
CA LEU A 313 -85.94 -12.62 5.18
C LEU A 313 -85.57 -11.14 5.08
N PRO A 314 -85.60 -10.51 3.89
CA PRO A 314 -85.37 -9.06 3.76
C PRO A 314 -86.37 -8.28 4.64
N ASN A 315 -85.82 -7.34 5.42
CA ASN A 315 -86.67 -6.49 6.27
C ASN A 315 -87.45 -5.52 5.39
N ARG A 316 -88.56 -4.93 5.96
CA ARG A 316 -89.47 -4.04 5.28
C ARG A 316 -88.75 -2.91 4.51
N GLN A 317 -87.67 -2.39 5.05
CA GLN A 317 -86.95 -1.27 4.43
C GLN A 317 -86.19 -1.72 3.16
N HIS A 318 -85.52 -2.89 3.19
CA HIS A 318 -84.87 -3.47 2.02
C HIS A 318 -85.83 -3.89 0.92
N LEU A 319 -87.04 -4.37 1.31
CA LEU A 319 -88.05 -4.75 0.37
C LEU A 319 -88.61 -3.51 -0.36
N ILE A 320 -88.73 -2.38 0.31
CA ILE A 320 -89.20 -1.11 -0.30
C ILE A 320 -88.12 -0.57 -1.25
N GLU A 321 -86.81 -0.57 -0.81
CA GLU A 321 -85.71 -0.15 -1.66
C GLU A 321 -85.55 -0.98 -2.95
N GLU A 322 -85.82 -2.28 -2.91
CA GLU A 322 -85.83 -3.15 -4.14
C GLU A 322 -87.03 -2.98 -5.01
N LEU A 323 -88.19 -2.52 -4.49
CA LEU A 323 -89.37 -2.27 -5.27
C LEU A 323 -89.41 -0.88 -5.95
N ASP A 324 -88.56 0.06 -5.41
CA ASP A 324 -88.45 1.42 -5.96
C ASP A 324 -87.24 1.56 -6.93
N ALA A 325 -86.42 0.53 -7.15
CA ALA A 325 -85.24 0.48 -8.04
C ALA A 325 -85.59 -0.19 -9.40
#